data_2749e475fd62a1c4cea69f9cfb6463e7
#
_entry.id   2749e475fd62a1c4cea69f9cfb6463e7
#
_cell.length_a   1.000
_cell.length_b   1.000
_cell.length_c   1.000
_cell.angle_alpha   90.00
_cell.angle_beta   90.00
_cell.angle_gamma   90.00
#
_symmetry.space_group_name_H-M   'P 1'
#
loop_
_entity.id
_entity.type
_entity.pdbx_description
1 polymer ?
#
loop_
_entity_poly.entity_id
_entity_poly.type
_entity_poly.pdbx_seq_one_letter_code
_entity_poly.pdbx_strand_id
1 'polypeptide(L)'
;MEDGILLDVKTDDSGRLIGRQGQTLADLQYITNRLLFQQDPSVPKALVDIGGYRAQAREALVKKAKEAAEKVRRWGDVVELEPLSAFDRRIIHQALKDDPGIETHSVEVEGTDKKAILLRPKH
;
A
#
# COMPACT_ATOMS: atom_id res chain seq x y z
N MET A 1 -0.21 17.39 -2.17
CA MET A 1 0.49 17.55 -3.40
C MET A 1 -0.36 18.14 -4.49
N GLU A 2 -0.27 19.37 -4.56
CA GLU A 2 -1.19 20.14 -5.37
C GLU A 2 -0.81 20.17 -6.86
N ASP A 3 0.40 19.77 -7.18
CA ASP A 3 0.91 19.91 -8.53
C ASP A 3 0.82 18.64 -9.36
N GLY A 4 0.17 17.62 -8.83
CA GLY A 4 0.02 16.35 -9.53
C GLY A 4 -1.20 16.34 -10.44
N ILE A 5 -1.16 15.44 -11.41
CA ILE A 5 -2.29 15.19 -12.31
C ILE A 5 -2.93 13.87 -11.87
N LEU A 6 -4.24 13.88 -11.67
CA LEU A 6 -4.97 12.65 -11.34
C LEU A 6 -5.65 12.14 -12.58
N LEU A 7 -5.35 10.90 -12.97
CA LEU A 7 -5.98 10.21 -14.07
C LEU A 7 -6.80 9.06 -13.50
N ASP A 8 -8.11 9.23 -13.45
CA ASP A 8 -9.01 8.21 -12.94
C ASP A 8 -9.65 7.48 -14.11
N VAL A 9 -9.29 6.21 -14.29
CA VAL A 9 -9.80 5.40 -15.37
C VAL A 9 -11.09 4.73 -14.94
N LYS A 10 -12.15 4.96 -15.69
CA LYS A 10 -13.45 4.36 -15.43
C LYS A 10 -13.71 3.27 -16.47
N THR A 11 -13.96 2.06 -16.00
CA THR A 11 -14.16 0.94 -16.88
C THR A 11 -14.96 -0.15 -16.16
N ASP A 12 -15.69 -0.93 -16.95
CA ASP A 12 -16.42 -2.08 -16.41
C ASP A 12 -15.49 -3.27 -16.12
N ASP A 13 -14.23 -3.16 -16.54
CA ASP A 13 -13.27 -4.24 -16.44
C ASP A 13 -12.13 -3.86 -15.50
N SER A 14 -12.47 -3.16 -14.40
CA SER A 14 -11.48 -2.61 -13.50
C SER A 14 -10.58 -3.68 -12.87
N GLY A 15 -11.14 -4.84 -12.56
CA GLY A 15 -10.36 -5.92 -11.96
C GLY A 15 -9.17 -6.34 -12.80
N ARG A 16 -9.37 -6.40 -14.12
CA ARG A 16 -8.30 -6.76 -15.05
C ARG A 16 -7.23 -5.69 -15.13
N LEU A 17 -7.66 -4.42 -15.15
CA LEU A 17 -6.72 -3.30 -15.25
C LEU A 17 -5.94 -3.06 -13.95
N ILE A 18 -6.53 -3.39 -12.82
CA ILE A 18 -5.84 -3.27 -11.54
C ILE A 18 -4.81 -4.39 -11.39
N GLY A 19 -5.22 -5.59 -11.77
CA GLY A 19 -4.37 -6.75 -11.66
C GLY A 19 -4.23 -7.24 -10.23
N ARG A 20 -3.38 -8.24 -10.04
CA ARG A 20 -3.19 -8.85 -8.73
C ARG A 20 -2.48 -7.87 -7.79
N GLN A 21 -3.11 -7.56 -6.68
CA GLN A 21 -2.57 -6.65 -5.67
C GLN A 21 -2.17 -5.29 -6.27
N GLY A 22 -2.87 -4.87 -7.31
CA GLY A 22 -2.60 -3.59 -7.93
C GLY A 22 -1.37 -3.54 -8.83
N GLN A 23 -0.83 -4.70 -9.22
CA GLN A 23 0.40 -4.74 -9.99
C GLN A 23 0.24 -4.08 -11.37
N THR A 24 -0.86 -4.38 -12.07
CA THR A 24 -1.11 -3.78 -13.37
C THR A 24 -1.29 -2.27 -13.24
N LEU A 25 -1.99 -1.84 -12.18
CA LEU A 25 -2.16 -0.42 -11.92
C LEU A 25 -0.81 0.27 -11.68
N ALA A 26 0.08 -0.36 -10.92
CA ALA A 26 1.41 0.18 -10.68
C ALA A 26 2.21 0.29 -11.98
N ASP A 27 2.09 -0.71 -12.85
CA ASP A 27 2.76 -0.69 -14.14
C ASP A 27 2.22 0.43 -15.02
N LEU A 28 0.90 0.63 -15.04
CA LEU A 28 0.28 1.73 -15.77
C LEU A 28 0.77 3.08 -15.24
N GLN A 29 0.87 3.21 -13.94
CA GLN A 29 1.38 4.41 -13.30
C GLN A 29 2.79 4.73 -13.78
N TYR A 30 3.65 3.73 -13.76
CA TYR A 30 5.04 3.89 -14.18
C TYR A 30 5.16 4.28 -15.65
N ILE A 31 4.46 3.55 -16.53
CA ILE A 31 4.52 3.79 -17.97
C ILE A 31 3.98 5.18 -18.30
N THR A 32 2.86 5.57 -17.68
CA THR A 32 2.25 6.87 -17.92
C THR A 32 3.23 8.00 -17.61
N ASN A 33 3.88 7.92 -16.44
CA ASN A 33 4.81 8.97 -16.05
C ASN A 33 6.05 8.98 -16.91
N ARG A 34 6.49 7.81 -17.35
CA ARG A 34 7.67 7.74 -18.24
C ARG A 34 7.38 8.39 -19.59
N LEU A 35 6.19 8.14 -20.15
CA LEU A 35 5.80 8.75 -21.41
C LEU A 35 5.65 10.27 -21.29
N LEU A 36 5.05 10.73 -20.19
CA LEU A 36 4.91 12.16 -19.94
C LEU A 36 6.28 12.84 -19.84
N PHE A 37 7.21 12.23 -19.11
CA PHE A 37 8.55 12.77 -18.95
C PHE A 37 9.28 12.88 -20.29
N GLN A 38 9.10 11.90 -21.17
CA GLN A 38 9.72 11.92 -22.50
C GLN A 38 9.15 13.02 -23.37
N GLN A 39 7.87 13.36 -23.23
CA GLN A 39 7.25 14.44 -23.96
C GLN A 39 7.72 15.80 -23.46
N ASP A 40 7.72 15.98 -22.16
CA ASP A 40 8.09 17.23 -21.52
C ASP A 40 8.53 16.97 -20.08
N PRO A 41 9.83 17.02 -19.78
CA PRO A 41 10.31 16.75 -18.43
C PRO A 41 9.78 17.69 -17.35
N SER A 42 9.21 18.83 -17.74
CA SER A 42 8.67 19.79 -16.77
C SER A 42 7.23 19.46 -16.34
N VAL A 43 6.58 18.50 -17.01
CA VAL A 43 5.21 18.11 -16.67
C VAL A 43 5.20 17.38 -15.33
N PRO A 44 4.27 17.75 -14.41
CA PRO A 44 4.15 17.03 -13.14
C PRO A 44 3.80 15.57 -13.35
N LYS A 45 4.19 14.74 -12.40
CA LYS A 45 3.83 13.32 -12.46
C LYS A 45 2.34 13.13 -12.35
N ALA A 46 1.82 12.16 -13.08
CA ALA A 46 0.41 11.78 -13.00
C ALA A 46 0.23 10.67 -11.99
N LEU A 47 -0.88 10.69 -11.28
CA LEU A 47 -1.33 9.60 -10.44
C LEU A 47 -2.45 8.89 -11.19
N VAL A 48 -2.23 7.62 -11.54
CA VAL A 48 -3.22 6.82 -12.24
C VAL A 48 -4.00 5.99 -11.21
N ASP A 49 -5.32 6.02 -11.31
CA ASP A 49 -6.18 5.21 -10.48
C ASP A 49 -7.29 4.60 -11.32
N ILE A 50 -7.91 3.55 -10.80
CA ILE A 50 -8.98 2.85 -11.50
C ILE A 50 -10.11 2.64 -10.51
N GLY A 51 -11.23 3.36 -10.73
CA GLY A 51 -12.43 3.18 -9.94
C GLY A 51 -12.26 3.36 -8.44
N GLY A 52 -11.33 4.22 -8.03
CA GLY A 52 -11.09 4.45 -6.61
C GLY A 52 -10.34 3.33 -5.90
N TYR A 53 -9.65 2.48 -6.66
CA TYR A 53 -8.96 1.32 -6.10
C TYR A 53 -7.97 1.69 -5.01
N ARG A 54 -7.22 2.79 -5.19
CA ARG A 54 -6.18 3.15 -4.22
C ARG A 54 -6.75 3.45 -2.85
N ALA A 55 -7.87 4.17 -2.80
CA ALA A 55 -8.53 4.45 -1.52
C ALA A 55 -9.06 3.18 -0.88
N GLN A 56 -9.67 2.31 -1.67
CA GLN A 56 -10.20 1.04 -1.16
C GLN A 56 -9.08 0.13 -0.66
N ALA A 57 -7.97 0.08 -1.39
CA ALA A 57 -6.82 -0.74 -0.98
C ALA A 57 -6.22 -0.22 0.32
N ARG A 58 -6.14 1.11 0.47
CA ARG A 58 -5.63 1.70 1.70
C ARG A 58 -6.53 1.37 2.89
N GLU A 59 -7.85 1.51 2.71
CA GLU A 59 -8.80 1.17 3.77
C GLU A 59 -8.70 -0.30 4.17
N ALA A 60 -8.54 -1.19 3.19
CA ALA A 60 -8.40 -2.61 3.46
C ALA A 60 -7.13 -2.90 4.28
N LEU A 61 -6.03 -2.24 3.95
CA LEU A 61 -4.77 -2.39 4.69
C LEU A 61 -4.91 -1.88 6.13
N VAL A 62 -5.53 -0.73 6.31
CA VAL A 62 -5.74 -0.15 7.64
C VAL A 62 -6.62 -1.07 8.48
N LYS A 63 -7.70 -1.59 7.89
CA LYS A 63 -8.59 -2.53 8.58
C LYS A 63 -7.85 -3.78 8.99
N LYS A 64 -7.07 -4.34 8.08
CA LYS A 64 -6.28 -5.54 8.35
C LYS A 64 -5.28 -5.31 9.48
N ALA A 65 -4.62 -4.16 9.47
CA ALA A 65 -3.67 -3.80 10.50
C ALA A 65 -4.34 -3.67 11.86
N LYS A 66 -5.51 -3.04 11.92
CA LYS A 66 -6.24 -2.88 13.17
C LYS A 66 -6.76 -4.20 13.71
N GLU A 67 -7.22 -5.08 12.84
CA GLU A 67 -7.66 -6.42 13.26
C GLU A 67 -6.49 -7.23 13.82
N ALA A 68 -5.33 -7.15 13.18
CA ALA A 68 -4.14 -7.83 13.67
C ALA A 68 -3.68 -7.25 15.00
N ALA A 69 -3.73 -5.93 15.15
CA ALA A 69 -3.37 -5.27 16.40
C ALA A 69 -4.29 -5.70 17.54
N GLU A 70 -5.58 -5.88 17.26
CA GLU A 70 -6.53 -6.36 18.24
C GLU A 70 -6.18 -7.76 18.72
N LYS A 71 -5.74 -8.63 17.83
CA LYS A 71 -5.30 -9.97 18.19
C LYS A 71 -4.06 -9.92 19.11
N VAL A 72 -3.12 -9.04 18.78
CA VAL A 72 -1.92 -8.85 19.59
C VAL A 72 -2.30 -8.39 21.01
N ARG A 73 -3.20 -7.42 21.12
CA ARG A 73 -3.63 -6.93 22.42
C ARG A 73 -4.35 -7.99 23.23
N ARG A 74 -5.24 -8.74 22.57
CA ARG A 74 -6.10 -9.71 23.26
C ARG A 74 -5.31 -10.95 23.69
N TRP A 75 -4.44 -11.45 22.83
CA TRP A 75 -3.78 -12.73 23.05
C TRP A 75 -2.31 -12.63 23.43
N GLY A 76 -1.71 -11.45 23.26
CA GLY A 76 -0.27 -11.25 23.53
C GLY A 76 0.64 -11.91 22.50
N ASP A 77 0.08 -12.34 21.37
CA ASP A 77 0.84 -13.04 20.35
C ASP A 77 1.49 -12.07 19.36
N VAL A 78 2.54 -12.54 18.71
CA VAL A 78 3.14 -11.83 17.59
C VAL A 78 2.37 -12.23 16.33
N VAL A 79 1.97 -11.24 15.53
CA VAL A 79 1.25 -11.49 14.27
C VAL A 79 2.13 -11.01 13.13
N GLU A 80 2.35 -11.89 12.15
CA GLU A 80 3.09 -11.53 10.94
C GLU A 80 2.10 -11.35 9.81
N LEU A 81 2.17 -10.19 9.14
CA LEU A 81 1.36 -9.91 7.97
C LEU A 81 2.12 -10.38 6.73
N GLU A 82 1.39 -10.57 5.62
CA GLU A 82 1.99 -11.01 4.36
C GLU A 82 3.02 -10.00 3.86
N PRO A 83 3.97 -10.43 3.01
CA PRO A 83 4.96 -9.50 2.46
C PRO A 83 4.30 -8.39 1.66
N LEU A 84 4.74 -7.17 1.88
CA LEU A 84 4.15 -5.98 1.29
C LEU A 84 5.23 -5.05 0.75
N SER A 85 4.85 -4.18 -0.19
CA SER A 85 5.72 -3.14 -0.69
C SER A 85 6.03 -2.13 0.41
N ALA A 86 7.08 -1.35 0.21
CA ALA A 86 7.45 -0.30 1.17
C ALA A 86 6.31 0.70 1.36
N PHE A 87 5.60 1.03 0.28
CA PHE A 87 4.47 1.95 0.35
C PHE A 87 3.37 1.41 1.26
N ASP A 88 2.99 0.15 1.07
CA ASP A 88 1.92 -0.47 1.86
C ASP A 88 2.33 -0.64 3.32
N ARG A 89 3.60 -0.99 3.57
CA ARG A 89 4.09 -1.11 4.94
C ARG A 89 4.05 0.23 5.67
N ARG A 90 4.32 1.31 4.96
CA ARG A 90 4.23 2.66 5.54
C ARG A 90 2.80 2.96 5.98
N ILE A 91 1.81 2.56 5.18
CA ILE A 91 0.41 2.76 5.54
C ILE A 91 0.10 2.06 6.86
N ILE A 92 0.57 0.83 7.03
CA ILE A 92 0.33 0.06 8.25
C ILE A 92 1.06 0.67 9.44
N HIS A 93 2.32 1.06 9.27
CA HIS A 93 3.07 1.70 10.35
C HIS A 93 2.38 2.98 10.83
N GLN A 94 1.90 3.79 9.89
CA GLN A 94 1.20 5.04 10.23
C GLN A 94 -0.13 4.77 10.92
N ALA A 95 -0.85 3.74 10.48
CA ALA A 95 -2.14 3.39 11.07
C ALA A 95 -2.01 2.97 12.54
N LEU A 96 -0.88 2.36 12.91
CA LEU A 96 -0.65 1.84 14.25
C LEU A 96 0.34 2.66 15.07
N LYS A 97 0.82 3.74 14.51
CA LYS A 97 1.85 4.59 15.12
C LYS A 97 1.47 5.09 16.50
N ASP A 98 0.22 5.47 16.67
CA ASP A 98 -0.26 6.04 17.93
C ASP A 98 -0.85 4.99 18.87
N ASP A 99 -0.75 3.73 18.55
CA ASP A 99 -1.24 2.66 19.40
C ASP A 99 -0.18 2.34 20.46
N PRO A 100 -0.43 2.67 21.73
CA PRO A 100 0.61 2.51 22.76
C PRO A 100 0.91 1.06 23.11
N GLY A 101 0.06 0.14 22.72
CA GLY A 101 0.26 -1.28 23.06
C GLY A 101 0.90 -2.10 21.96
N ILE A 102 1.20 -1.51 20.81
CA ILE A 102 1.63 -2.27 19.64
C ILE A 102 2.95 -1.71 19.08
N GLU A 103 3.90 -2.61 18.81
CA GLU A 103 5.11 -2.29 18.05
C GLU A 103 5.01 -2.93 16.68
N THR A 104 5.49 -2.25 15.65
CA THR A 104 5.54 -2.78 14.29
C THR A 104 6.99 -2.80 13.81
N HIS A 105 7.38 -3.91 13.17
CA HIS A 105 8.72 -4.08 12.63
C HIS A 105 8.66 -4.68 11.25
N SER A 106 9.48 -4.17 10.31
CA SER A 106 9.61 -4.77 9.00
C SER A 106 10.71 -5.83 9.03
N VAL A 107 10.43 -6.99 8.46
CA VAL A 107 11.38 -8.10 8.44
C VAL A 107 11.52 -8.61 7.02
N GLU A 108 12.72 -9.07 6.67
CA GLU A 108 12.97 -9.63 5.36
C GLU A 108 12.32 -11.00 5.23
N VAL A 109 11.87 -11.30 4.02
CA VAL A 109 11.25 -12.59 3.71
C VAL A 109 12.05 -13.24 2.60
N GLU A 110 12.39 -14.51 2.78
CA GLU A 110 13.16 -15.24 1.81
C GLU A 110 12.37 -15.44 0.52
N GLY A 111 13.03 -15.28 -0.61
CA GLY A 111 12.41 -15.50 -1.91
C GLY A 111 11.69 -14.29 -2.51
N THR A 112 11.74 -13.14 -1.85
CA THR A 112 11.12 -11.92 -2.37
C THR A 112 11.90 -10.71 -1.89
N ASP A 113 11.84 -9.62 -2.65
CA ASP A 113 12.39 -8.33 -2.23
C ASP A 113 11.41 -7.53 -1.38
N LYS A 114 10.18 -8.01 -1.22
CA LYS A 114 9.21 -7.40 -0.32
C LYS A 114 9.50 -7.85 1.11
N LYS A 115 9.04 -7.04 2.06
CA LYS A 115 9.21 -7.34 3.48
C LYS A 115 7.87 -7.56 4.15
N ALA A 116 7.86 -8.39 5.17
CA ALA A 116 6.67 -8.57 5.99
C ALA A 116 6.70 -7.59 7.17
N ILE A 117 5.56 -7.36 7.78
CA ILE A 117 5.46 -6.59 9.01
C ILE A 117 5.09 -7.53 10.14
N LEU A 118 5.84 -7.43 11.24
CA LEU A 118 5.49 -8.08 12.49
C LEU A 118 4.83 -7.08 13.41
N LEU A 119 3.72 -7.47 14.01
CA LEU A 119 3.08 -6.74 15.09
C LEU A 119 3.30 -7.51 16.38
N ARG A 120 3.76 -6.83 17.40
CA ARG A 120 3.97 -7.47 18.71
C ARG A 120 3.61 -6.53 19.83
N PRO A 121 3.35 -7.08 21.05
CA PRO A 121 3.03 -6.22 22.18
C PRO A 121 4.22 -5.32 22.51
N LYS A 122 3.91 -4.09 22.85
CA LYS A 122 4.92 -3.13 23.28
C LYS A 122 5.09 -3.23 24.77
N HIS A 123 6.34 -3.34 25.21
CA HIS A 123 6.66 -3.45 26.62
C HIS A 123 7.17 -2.14 27.19
#